data_1b81f803c8a51970d7ed399481e8a1c4
#
_entry.id   1b81f803c8a51970d7ed399481e8a1c4
#
_cell.length_a   1.000
_cell.length_b   1.000
_cell.length_c   1.000
_cell.angle_alpha   90.00
_cell.angle_beta   90.00
_cell.angle_gamma   90.00
#
_symmetry.space_group_name_H-M   'P 1'
#
loop_
_entity.id
_entity.type
_entity.pdbx_description
1 polymer ?
#
loop_
_entity_poly.entity_id
_entity_poly.type
_entity_poly.pdbx_seq_one_letter_code
_entity_poly.pdbx_strand_id
1 'polypeptide(L)'
;MIRSAIALTIGLTCLSATAQMTPVGTWHTIDDKTNEIKSEITVAETAGVITGKVTKLLRKEAKQDQVCDECSDDRKGKLVLGMEIIRGAKKADGKDVWEDGKILDPENGKNYTLRLTPIEGGKKLEVRGSVFGIGRTQTWVRVQ
;
A
#
# COMPACT_ATOMS: atom_id res chain seq x y z
N MET A 1 9.30 30.29 59.75
CA MET A 1 8.85 30.50 58.36
C MET A 1 9.35 29.35 57.50
N ILE A 2 8.48 28.43 57.17
CA ILE A 2 8.83 27.24 56.39
C ILE A 2 8.45 27.53 54.93
N ARG A 3 9.45 27.61 54.05
CA ARG A 3 9.24 27.75 52.60
C ARG A 3 9.20 26.34 52.00
N SER A 4 7.99 25.88 51.68
CA SER A 4 7.80 24.64 50.90
C SER A 4 8.08 24.91 49.43
N ALA A 5 9.15 24.33 48.91
CA ALA A 5 9.41 24.26 47.48
C ALA A 5 8.65 23.08 46.88
N ILE A 6 7.65 23.37 46.07
CA ILE A 6 6.95 22.35 45.27
C ILE A 6 7.78 22.10 44.02
N ALA A 7 8.44 20.95 43.94
CA ALA A 7 9.11 20.50 42.72
C ALA A 7 8.04 19.92 41.74
N LEU A 8 7.82 20.66 40.68
CA LEU A 8 6.93 20.23 39.58
C LEU A 8 7.74 19.28 38.67
N THR A 9 7.56 17.98 38.85
CA THR A 9 8.11 16.97 37.93
C THR A 9 7.26 16.91 36.65
N ILE A 10 7.80 17.50 35.58
CA ILE A 10 7.20 17.35 34.23
C ILE A 10 7.55 15.95 33.74
N GLY A 11 6.59 15.04 33.79
CA GLY A 11 6.73 13.72 33.22
C GLY A 11 6.71 13.82 31.70
N LEU A 12 7.84 13.52 31.05
CA LEU A 12 7.95 13.41 29.60
C LEU A 12 7.30 12.10 29.18
N THR A 13 6.03 12.13 28.77
CA THR A 13 5.36 10.97 28.17
C THR A 13 5.89 10.80 26.77
N CYS A 14 6.81 9.86 26.58
CA CYS A 14 7.17 9.38 25.25
C CYS A 14 5.95 8.67 24.65
N LEU A 15 5.23 9.34 23.77
CA LEU A 15 4.25 8.71 22.88
C LEU A 15 5.04 7.82 21.92
N SER A 16 5.10 6.54 22.23
CA SER A 16 5.58 5.54 21.27
C SER A 16 4.62 5.54 20.11
N ALA A 17 5.04 6.08 18.96
CA ALA A 17 4.32 5.95 17.71
C ALA A 17 4.31 4.45 17.35
N THR A 18 3.25 3.73 17.71
CA THR A 18 3.04 2.37 17.25
C THR A 18 2.77 2.43 15.75
N ALA A 19 3.64 1.81 14.95
CA ALA A 19 3.41 1.66 13.52
C ALA A 19 2.07 0.94 13.33
N GLN A 20 1.16 1.52 12.53
CA GLN A 20 -0.17 0.97 12.33
C GLN A 20 -0.11 -0.26 11.43
N MET A 21 -0.66 -1.37 11.89
CA MET A 21 -0.86 -2.58 11.09
C MET A 21 -2.05 -2.40 10.15
N THR A 22 -1.89 -1.54 9.15
CA THR A 22 -2.90 -1.19 8.15
C THR A 22 -2.26 -1.10 6.77
N PRO A 23 -2.96 -1.47 5.69
CA PRO A 23 -2.49 -1.23 4.33
C PRO A 23 -2.62 0.23 3.90
N VAL A 24 -3.36 1.05 4.65
CA VAL A 24 -3.52 2.49 4.35
C VAL A 24 -2.18 3.21 4.48
N GLY A 25 -1.84 4.00 3.48
CA GLY A 25 -0.60 4.77 3.43
C GLY A 25 0.01 4.77 2.04
N THR A 26 1.25 5.21 1.96
CA THR A 26 2.02 5.30 0.72
C THR A 26 3.12 4.25 0.72
N TRP A 27 3.25 3.55 -0.40
CA TRP A 27 4.11 2.40 -0.55
C TRP A 27 4.97 2.48 -1.81
N HIS A 28 6.23 2.07 -1.70
CA HIS A 28 7.09 1.82 -2.85
C HIS A 28 6.97 0.35 -3.28
N THR A 29 6.68 0.15 -4.56
CA THR A 29 6.75 -1.17 -5.18
C THR A 29 8.17 -1.43 -5.65
N ILE A 30 8.62 -2.67 -5.52
CA ILE A 30 10.00 -3.07 -5.82
C ILE A 30 9.98 -4.04 -6.99
N ASP A 31 10.90 -3.88 -7.92
CA ASP A 31 11.12 -4.85 -8.99
C ASP A 31 11.82 -6.08 -8.44
N ASP A 32 11.21 -7.25 -8.62
CA ASP A 32 11.73 -8.51 -8.07
C ASP A 32 13.06 -8.96 -8.70
N LYS A 33 13.34 -8.48 -9.91
CA LYS A 33 14.56 -8.87 -10.66
C LYS A 33 15.72 -7.93 -10.42
N THR A 34 15.44 -6.62 -10.39
CA THR A 34 16.47 -5.58 -10.30
C THR A 34 16.59 -4.96 -8.93
N ASN A 35 15.60 -5.20 -8.05
CA ASN A 35 15.47 -4.59 -6.73
C ASN A 35 15.34 -3.05 -6.77
N GLU A 36 14.98 -2.51 -7.92
CA GLU A 36 14.72 -1.08 -8.08
C GLU A 36 13.30 -0.70 -7.65
N ILE A 37 13.14 0.53 -7.18
CA ILE A 37 11.81 1.08 -6.90
C ILE A 37 11.11 1.36 -8.24
N LYS A 38 9.96 0.73 -8.45
CA LYS A 38 9.16 0.85 -9.68
C LYS A 38 8.20 2.03 -9.66
N SER A 39 7.44 2.13 -8.56
CA SER A 39 6.34 3.09 -8.46
C SER A 39 6.00 3.37 -7.00
N GLU A 40 5.24 4.41 -6.81
CA GLU A 40 4.63 4.74 -5.53
C GLU A 40 3.12 4.53 -5.64
N ILE A 41 2.56 3.80 -4.67
CA ILE A 41 1.13 3.52 -4.59
C ILE A 41 0.59 4.14 -3.32
N THR A 42 -0.47 4.92 -3.42
CA THR A 42 -1.20 5.43 -2.26
C THR A 42 -2.45 4.59 -2.06
N VAL A 43 -2.54 3.97 -0.90
CA VAL A 43 -3.65 3.11 -0.47
C VAL A 43 -4.52 3.88 0.51
N ALA A 44 -5.82 3.91 0.25
CA ALA A 44 -6.82 4.59 1.07
C ALA A 44 -7.95 3.63 1.44
N GLU A 45 -8.67 3.98 2.51
CA GLU A 45 -9.86 3.27 2.95
C GLU A 45 -11.05 4.22 2.99
N THR A 46 -12.16 3.81 2.39
CA THR A 46 -13.43 4.54 2.41
C THR A 46 -14.55 3.57 2.77
N ALA A 47 -15.25 3.83 3.86
CA ALA A 47 -16.35 2.97 4.36
C ALA A 47 -15.95 1.48 4.46
N GLY A 48 -14.75 1.19 4.95
CA GLY A 48 -14.21 -0.16 5.14
C GLY A 48 -13.68 -0.82 3.87
N VAL A 49 -13.64 -0.13 2.75
CA VAL A 49 -13.17 -0.65 1.45
C VAL A 49 -11.84 0.00 1.07
N ILE A 50 -10.87 -0.84 0.77
CA ILE A 50 -9.53 -0.41 0.35
C ILE A 50 -9.50 -0.16 -1.16
N THR A 51 -8.92 0.97 -1.54
CA THR A 51 -8.53 1.33 -2.89
C THR A 51 -7.08 1.75 -2.94
N GLY A 52 -6.45 1.68 -4.10
CA GLY A 52 -5.05 2.10 -4.26
C GLY A 52 -4.79 2.67 -5.64
N LYS A 53 -4.04 3.77 -5.68
CA LYS A 53 -3.70 4.49 -6.91
C LYS A 53 -2.20 4.58 -7.11
N VAL A 54 -1.77 4.53 -8.37
CA VAL A 54 -0.40 4.84 -8.76
C VAL A 54 -0.20 6.34 -8.65
N THR A 55 0.63 6.79 -7.72
CA THR A 55 0.88 8.22 -7.50
C THR A 55 2.20 8.70 -8.09
N LYS A 56 3.15 7.78 -8.31
CA LYS A 56 4.41 8.09 -9.02
C LYS A 56 4.90 6.90 -9.82
N LEU A 57 5.52 7.16 -10.95
CA LEU A 57 6.29 6.20 -11.74
C LEU A 57 7.77 6.52 -11.52
N LEU A 58 8.50 5.62 -10.86
CA LEU A 58 9.82 5.90 -10.30
C LEU A 58 10.97 5.17 -11.00
N ARG A 59 10.68 4.23 -11.91
CA ARG A 59 11.74 3.64 -12.73
C ARG A 59 12.45 4.73 -13.53
N LYS A 60 13.76 4.60 -13.66
CA LYS A 60 14.59 5.56 -14.38
C LYS A 60 14.13 5.82 -15.81
N GLU A 61 13.65 4.78 -16.49
CA GLU A 61 13.15 4.84 -17.87
C GLU A 61 11.62 4.93 -17.97
N ALA A 62 10.93 5.21 -16.86
CA ALA A 62 9.48 5.28 -16.85
C ALA A 62 8.98 6.44 -17.70
N LYS A 63 8.06 6.14 -18.61
CA LYS A 63 7.35 7.17 -19.38
C LYS A 63 6.16 7.65 -18.55
N GLN A 64 6.14 8.92 -18.19
CA GLN A 64 5.09 9.51 -17.34
C GLN A 64 3.72 9.58 -18.05
N ASP A 65 3.71 9.52 -19.36
CA ASP A 65 2.52 9.50 -20.23
C ASP A 65 2.10 8.08 -20.65
N GLN A 66 2.68 7.05 -20.03
CA GLN A 66 2.33 5.66 -20.30
C GLN A 66 0.85 5.41 -20.04
N VAL A 67 0.20 4.73 -21.00
CA VAL A 67 -1.20 4.32 -20.90
C VAL A 67 -1.31 2.79 -20.76
N CYS A 68 -2.44 2.30 -20.25
CA CYS A 68 -2.67 0.86 -20.18
C CYS A 68 -3.32 0.36 -21.47
N ASP A 69 -2.52 -0.05 -22.43
CA ASP A 69 -2.99 -0.61 -23.69
C ASP A 69 -3.58 -2.02 -23.53
N GLU A 70 -3.06 -2.79 -22.59
CA GLU A 70 -3.45 -4.18 -22.33
C GLU A 70 -4.67 -4.31 -21.41
N CYS A 71 -5.14 -3.21 -20.79
CA CYS A 71 -6.33 -3.22 -19.96
C CYS A 71 -7.58 -3.54 -20.79
N SER A 72 -8.56 -4.23 -20.18
CA SER A 72 -9.80 -4.64 -20.84
C SER A 72 -11.06 -3.97 -20.25
N ASP A 73 -10.92 -3.25 -19.13
CA ASP A 73 -12.01 -2.58 -18.44
C ASP A 73 -12.01 -1.05 -18.67
N ASP A 74 -12.62 -0.30 -17.76
CA ASP A 74 -12.69 1.16 -17.80
C ASP A 74 -11.32 1.86 -17.83
N ARG A 75 -10.25 1.14 -17.53
CA ARG A 75 -8.87 1.67 -17.49
C ARG A 75 -8.12 1.50 -18.81
N LYS A 76 -8.71 0.84 -19.81
CA LYS A 76 -8.08 0.69 -21.12
C LYS A 76 -7.76 2.04 -21.75
N GLY A 77 -6.51 2.21 -22.17
CA GLY A 77 -6.01 3.43 -22.79
C GLY A 77 -5.90 4.63 -21.86
N LYS A 78 -6.11 4.44 -20.56
CA LYS A 78 -5.94 5.49 -19.55
C LYS A 78 -4.49 5.58 -19.08
N LEU A 79 -4.11 6.75 -18.58
CA LEU A 79 -2.80 6.94 -17.99
C LEU A 79 -2.59 6.00 -16.81
N VAL A 80 -1.41 5.39 -16.74
CA VAL A 80 -1.01 4.57 -15.59
C VAL A 80 -0.78 5.46 -14.37
N LEU A 81 -0.19 6.64 -14.55
CA LEU A 81 -0.05 7.62 -13.49
C LEU A 81 -1.45 8.13 -13.06
N GLY A 82 -1.77 7.99 -11.79
CA GLY A 82 -3.07 8.31 -11.22
C GLY A 82 -4.10 7.18 -11.30
N MET A 83 -3.76 6.06 -11.92
CA MET A 83 -4.69 4.93 -12.10
C MET A 83 -4.97 4.21 -10.79
N GLU A 84 -6.25 3.92 -10.56
CA GLU A 84 -6.69 3.04 -9.47
C GLU A 84 -6.41 1.59 -9.86
N ILE A 85 -5.44 0.97 -9.19
CA ILE A 85 -5.04 -0.42 -9.45
C ILE A 85 -5.52 -1.40 -8.37
N ILE A 86 -5.89 -0.91 -7.19
CA ILE A 86 -6.46 -1.73 -6.11
C ILE A 86 -7.91 -1.31 -5.91
N ARG A 87 -8.82 -2.31 -5.91
CA ARG A 87 -10.26 -2.12 -5.72
C ARG A 87 -10.84 -3.19 -4.82
N GLY A 88 -11.67 -2.79 -3.87
CA GLY A 88 -12.61 -3.66 -3.19
C GLY A 88 -12.07 -4.56 -2.09
N ALA A 89 -10.83 -4.40 -1.63
CA ALA A 89 -10.32 -5.20 -0.54
C ALA A 89 -10.94 -4.78 0.80
N LYS A 90 -11.27 -5.77 1.64
CA LYS A 90 -11.90 -5.58 2.94
C LYS A 90 -11.15 -6.34 4.01
N LYS A 91 -11.15 -5.79 5.23
CA LYS A 91 -10.52 -6.46 6.36
C LYS A 91 -11.23 -7.77 6.71
N ALA A 92 -10.48 -8.85 6.83
CA ALA A 92 -10.97 -10.13 7.34
C ALA A 92 -11.27 -10.02 8.84
N ASP A 93 -12.29 -10.72 9.31
CA ASP A 93 -12.71 -10.70 10.71
C ASP A 93 -11.59 -11.17 11.64
N GLY A 94 -11.23 -10.32 12.61
CA GLY A 94 -10.25 -10.64 13.65
C GLY A 94 -8.81 -10.82 13.17
N LYS A 95 -8.47 -10.41 11.95
CA LYS A 95 -7.13 -10.55 11.38
C LYS A 95 -6.66 -9.23 10.74
N ASP A 96 -5.36 -8.97 10.78
CA ASP A 96 -4.75 -7.86 10.06
C ASP A 96 -4.43 -8.25 8.61
N VAL A 97 -5.46 -8.69 7.91
CA VAL A 97 -5.44 -9.10 6.51
C VAL A 97 -6.62 -8.44 5.79
N TRP A 98 -6.38 -7.88 4.61
CA TRP A 98 -7.41 -7.33 3.72
C TRP A 98 -7.47 -8.19 2.47
N GLU A 99 -8.65 -8.68 2.13
CA GLU A 99 -8.83 -9.65 1.05
C GLU A 99 -10.11 -9.38 0.25
N ASP A 100 -10.41 -10.27 -0.71
CA ASP A 100 -11.56 -10.20 -1.62
C ASP A 100 -11.57 -8.98 -2.56
N GLY A 101 -10.46 -8.27 -2.66
CA GLY A 101 -10.26 -7.22 -3.64
C GLY A 101 -9.62 -7.72 -4.93
N LYS A 102 -9.38 -6.77 -5.81
CA LYS A 102 -8.64 -6.98 -7.07
C LYS A 102 -7.47 -6.03 -7.17
N ILE A 103 -6.40 -6.51 -7.76
CA ILE A 103 -5.26 -5.70 -8.17
C ILE A 103 -5.00 -5.84 -9.65
N LEU A 104 -4.89 -4.72 -10.34
CA LEU A 104 -4.53 -4.65 -11.75
C LEU A 104 -3.02 -4.54 -11.91
N ASP A 105 -2.45 -5.32 -12.80
CA ASP A 105 -1.09 -5.12 -13.29
C ASP A 105 -1.18 -4.33 -14.62
N PRO A 106 -0.78 -3.05 -14.66
CA PRO A 106 -0.86 -2.25 -15.88
C PRO A 106 0.09 -2.73 -17.00
N GLU A 107 1.12 -3.50 -16.66
CA GLU A 107 2.09 -4.01 -17.64
C GLU A 107 1.49 -5.11 -18.52
N ASN A 108 0.56 -5.90 -17.98
CA ASN A 108 -0.10 -6.99 -18.72
C ASN A 108 -1.62 -6.86 -18.81
N GLY A 109 -2.21 -5.86 -18.17
CA GLY A 109 -3.65 -5.60 -18.17
C GLY A 109 -4.50 -6.61 -17.39
N LYS A 110 -3.89 -7.50 -16.63
CA LYS A 110 -4.59 -8.55 -15.89
C LYS A 110 -4.99 -8.11 -14.50
N ASN A 111 -6.18 -8.53 -14.07
CA ASN A 111 -6.66 -8.39 -12.70
C ASN A 111 -6.43 -9.68 -11.93
N TYR A 112 -5.92 -9.54 -10.72
CA TYR A 112 -5.65 -10.64 -9.81
C TYR A 112 -6.51 -10.49 -8.56
N THR A 113 -6.87 -11.61 -7.94
CA THR A 113 -7.47 -11.61 -6.61
C THR A 113 -6.42 -11.15 -5.60
N LEU A 114 -6.78 -10.17 -4.77
CA LEU A 114 -5.84 -9.46 -3.91
C LEU A 114 -5.96 -9.90 -2.46
N ARG A 115 -4.80 -10.07 -1.82
CA ARG A 115 -4.67 -10.12 -0.36
C ARG A 115 -3.53 -9.18 0.06
N LEU A 116 -3.81 -8.35 1.05
CA LEU A 116 -2.85 -7.41 1.65
C LEU A 116 -2.61 -7.80 3.10
N THR A 117 -1.34 -7.92 3.48
CA THR A 117 -0.96 -8.24 4.87
C THR A 117 0.17 -7.31 5.32
N PRO A 118 -0.12 -6.32 6.17
CA PRO A 118 0.94 -5.54 6.80
C PRO A 118 1.84 -6.43 7.66
N ILE A 119 3.14 -6.23 7.55
CA ILE A 119 4.16 -6.97 8.29
C ILE A 119 5.20 -6.01 8.87
N GLU A 120 6.08 -6.53 9.71
CA GLU A 120 7.17 -5.78 10.35
C GLU A 120 6.67 -4.47 11.01
N GLY A 121 5.61 -4.58 11.82
CA GLY A 121 5.05 -3.41 12.49
C GLY A 121 4.41 -2.38 11.55
N GLY A 122 3.99 -2.81 10.36
CA GLY A 122 3.41 -1.94 9.34
C GLY A 122 4.42 -1.23 8.45
N LYS A 123 5.71 -1.54 8.58
CA LYS A 123 6.77 -0.97 7.72
C LYS A 123 6.78 -1.53 6.32
N LYS A 124 6.26 -2.75 6.17
CA LYS A 124 6.14 -3.46 4.89
C LYS A 124 4.74 -3.98 4.69
N LEU A 125 4.38 -4.20 3.44
CA LEU A 125 3.10 -4.74 3.02
C LEU A 125 3.33 -5.91 2.08
N GLU A 126 2.90 -7.10 2.47
CA GLU A 126 2.80 -8.22 1.56
C GLU A 126 1.58 -8.04 0.67
N VAL A 127 1.81 -8.08 -0.63
CA VAL A 127 0.78 -7.93 -1.67
C VAL A 127 0.74 -9.22 -2.48
N ARG A 128 -0.27 -10.03 -2.25
CA ARG A 128 -0.47 -11.28 -2.98
C ARG A 128 -1.55 -11.11 -4.04
N GLY A 129 -1.15 -11.31 -5.29
CA GLY A 129 -2.06 -11.43 -6.43
C GLY A 129 -2.18 -12.88 -6.85
N SER A 130 -3.40 -13.38 -7.07
CA SER A 130 -3.64 -14.77 -7.46
C SER A 130 -4.78 -14.92 -8.47
N VAL A 131 -4.71 -16.00 -9.25
CA VAL A 131 -5.77 -16.48 -10.16
C VAL A 131 -5.97 -17.95 -9.87
N PHE A 132 -7.18 -18.35 -9.54
CA PHE A 132 -7.50 -19.73 -9.16
C PHE A 132 -6.59 -20.30 -8.04
N GLY A 133 -6.27 -19.47 -7.04
CA GLY A 133 -5.43 -19.86 -5.91
C GLY A 133 -3.93 -19.89 -6.19
N ILE A 134 -3.51 -19.80 -7.46
CA ILE A 134 -2.09 -19.73 -7.87
C ILE A 134 -1.70 -18.27 -7.98
N GLY A 135 -0.66 -17.86 -7.27
CA GLY A 135 -0.29 -16.46 -7.26
C GLY A 135 1.14 -16.21 -6.82
N ARG A 136 1.45 -14.92 -6.74
CA ARG A 136 2.75 -14.39 -6.35
C ARG A 136 2.58 -13.34 -5.26
N THR A 137 3.48 -13.35 -4.30
CA THR A 137 3.55 -12.33 -3.25
C THR A 137 4.71 -11.38 -3.52
N GLN A 138 4.42 -10.09 -3.52
CA GLN A 138 5.42 -9.03 -3.53
C GLN A 138 5.43 -8.36 -2.16
N THR A 139 6.57 -7.77 -1.80
CA THR A 139 6.69 -6.98 -0.58
C THR A 139 6.91 -5.52 -0.97
N TRP A 140 5.96 -4.67 -0.56
CA TRP A 140 6.07 -3.23 -0.74
C TRP A 140 6.63 -2.59 0.54
N VAL A 141 7.33 -1.48 0.41
CA VAL A 141 7.96 -0.76 1.53
C VAL A 141 7.22 0.53 1.79
N ARG A 142 6.84 0.78 3.04
CA ARG A 142 6.16 2.02 3.41
C ARG A 142 7.08 3.23 3.21
N VAL A 143 6.54 4.25 2.56
CA VAL A 143 7.18 5.55 2.45
C VAL A 143 6.99 6.29 3.76
N GLN A 144 8.09 6.77 4.31
CA GLN A 144 8.12 7.54 5.56
C GLN A 144 7.88 9.02 5.30
#